data_043048dd271168d373aa345e54c0e868
#
_entry.id   043048dd271168d373aa345e54c0e868
#
_cell.length_a   1.000
_cell.length_b   1.000
_cell.length_c   1.000
_cell.angle_alpha   90.00
_cell.angle_beta   90.00
_cell.angle_gamma   90.00
#
_symmetry.space_group_name_H-M   'P 1'
#
loop_
_entity.id
_entity.type
_entity.pdbx_description
1 polymer ?
#
loop_
_entity_poly.entity_id
_entity_poly.type
_entity_poly.pdbx_seq_one_letter_code
_entity_poly.pdbx_strand_id
1 'polypeptide(L)'
;MMMKAAYLSLKQAPKDSINKVYEKAIAIEPDNSRARIALIQNLWEKEEYNKVIEIAKPAQEYNPTEMAFYYFEGFAHYMKKDNDAALKAFKKGVTQIKPDSEPNMVSDFYAIMGDILHEKGLNKEAFEAYDSCFQWRADNYNALNNYAYYLSLTLKDLEKAEKASYKTIKAEPKNSTFLDTYAWILFLQKRYEEAQIYIDEAIKNAPDSNATFLEHAGDIYYHTGKVDKALEFWQESLKLNKDNPTLKKKIEQKKYIAKWR
;
A
#
# COMPACT_ATOMS: atom_id res chain seq x y z
N MET A 1 -27.82 -18.89 14.90
CA MET A 1 -27.66 -17.45 14.54
C MET A 1 -27.11 -17.29 13.11
N MET A 2 -26.09 -18.02 12.66
CA MET A 2 -25.49 -17.87 11.31
C MET A 2 -26.49 -18.06 10.15
N MET A 3 -27.40 -19.04 10.22
CA MET A 3 -28.46 -19.21 9.19
C MET A 3 -29.39 -17.99 9.11
N LYS A 4 -29.68 -17.33 10.23
CA LYS A 4 -30.49 -16.09 10.25
C LYS A 4 -29.75 -14.94 9.56
N ALA A 5 -28.44 -14.79 9.80
CA ALA A 5 -27.64 -13.80 9.12
C ALA A 5 -27.58 -14.04 7.60
N ALA A 6 -27.37 -15.29 7.18
CA ALA A 6 -27.38 -15.69 5.77
C ALA A 6 -28.75 -15.39 5.11
N TYR A 7 -29.86 -15.72 5.78
CA TYR A 7 -31.19 -15.39 5.28
C TYR A 7 -31.40 -13.88 5.12
N LEU A 8 -30.97 -13.06 6.10
CA LEU A 8 -31.07 -11.61 6.02
C LEU A 8 -30.19 -11.04 4.90
N SER A 9 -28.99 -11.60 4.67
CA SER A 9 -28.13 -11.22 3.54
C SER A 9 -28.79 -11.54 2.19
N LEU A 10 -29.40 -12.71 2.03
CA LEU A 10 -30.16 -13.07 0.82
C LEU A 10 -31.34 -12.14 0.58
N LYS A 11 -31.97 -11.62 1.64
CA LYS A 11 -33.06 -10.64 1.57
C LYS A 11 -32.56 -9.20 1.43
N GLN A 12 -31.27 -8.98 1.26
CA GLN A 12 -30.66 -7.66 1.15
C GLN A 12 -31.05 -6.72 2.30
N ALA A 13 -31.21 -7.29 3.51
CA ALA A 13 -31.50 -6.50 4.71
C ALA A 13 -30.34 -5.52 5.00
N PRO A 14 -30.61 -4.38 5.66
CA PRO A 14 -29.57 -3.44 6.06
C PRO A 14 -28.45 -4.12 6.83
N LYS A 15 -27.19 -3.81 6.50
CA LYS A 15 -25.99 -4.41 7.14
C LYS A 15 -26.02 -4.31 8.65
N ASP A 16 -26.56 -3.22 9.22
CA ASP A 16 -26.69 -3.06 10.67
C ASP A 16 -27.61 -4.11 11.32
N SER A 17 -28.66 -4.53 10.61
CA SER A 17 -29.53 -5.61 11.08
C SER A 17 -28.82 -6.96 11.06
N ILE A 18 -27.97 -7.19 10.07
CA ILE A 18 -27.13 -8.40 9.94
C ILE A 18 -26.04 -8.39 11.02
N ASN A 19 -25.38 -7.25 11.25
CA ASN A 19 -24.35 -7.08 12.26
C ASN A 19 -24.88 -7.42 13.67
N LYS A 20 -26.09 -6.96 14.03
CA LYS A 20 -26.74 -7.33 15.30
C LYS A 20 -26.93 -8.83 15.47
N VAL A 21 -27.09 -9.58 14.38
CA VAL A 21 -27.19 -11.05 14.46
C VAL A 21 -25.82 -11.66 14.71
N TYR A 22 -24.76 -11.14 14.06
CA TYR A 22 -23.39 -11.58 14.33
C TYR A 22 -22.95 -11.24 15.76
N GLU A 23 -23.24 -10.03 16.26
CA GLU A 23 -22.94 -9.64 17.64
C GLU A 23 -23.59 -10.58 18.64
N LYS A 24 -24.88 -10.94 18.42
CA LYS A 24 -25.59 -11.94 19.26
C LYS A 24 -24.96 -13.33 19.14
N ALA A 25 -24.52 -13.73 17.97
CA ALA A 25 -23.82 -15.00 17.77
C ALA A 25 -22.51 -15.06 18.57
N ILE A 26 -21.73 -13.99 18.52
CA ILE A 26 -20.46 -13.83 19.25
C ILE A 26 -20.68 -13.81 20.76
N ALA A 27 -21.77 -13.17 21.23
CA ALA A 27 -22.11 -13.14 22.66
C ALA A 27 -22.48 -14.52 23.22
N ILE A 28 -23.08 -15.40 22.39
CA ILE A 28 -23.45 -16.77 22.78
C ILE A 28 -22.26 -17.73 22.63
N GLU A 29 -21.49 -17.57 21.55
CA GLU A 29 -20.34 -18.39 21.17
C GLU A 29 -19.14 -17.48 20.94
N PRO A 30 -18.37 -17.11 21.98
CA PRO A 30 -17.25 -16.17 21.83
C PRO A 30 -16.12 -16.66 20.91
N ASP A 31 -16.00 -17.96 20.69
CA ASP A 31 -15.06 -18.63 19.80
C ASP A 31 -15.56 -18.75 18.34
N ASN A 32 -16.75 -18.24 18.03
CA ASN A 32 -17.32 -18.30 16.69
C ASN A 32 -16.57 -17.38 15.72
N SER A 33 -15.44 -17.88 15.16
CA SER A 33 -14.59 -17.16 14.23
C SER A 33 -15.34 -16.68 12.98
N ARG A 34 -16.26 -17.49 12.46
CA ARG A 34 -17.05 -17.14 11.25
C ARG A 34 -17.94 -15.91 11.49
N ALA A 35 -18.60 -15.83 12.65
CA ALA A 35 -19.43 -14.67 12.99
C ALA A 35 -18.56 -13.41 13.14
N ARG A 36 -17.38 -13.53 13.77
CA ARG A 36 -16.44 -12.42 13.95
C ARG A 36 -15.89 -11.92 12.62
N ILE A 37 -15.42 -12.82 11.75
CA ILE A 37 -14.90 -12.45 10.43
C ILE A 37 -15.98 -11.76 9.59
N ALA A 38 -17.21 -12.30 9.56
CA ALA A 38 -18.30 -11.70 8.81
C ALA A 38 -18.68 -10.29 9.35
N LEU A 39 -18.67 -10.11 10.67
CA LEU A 39 -18.89 -8.81 11.29
C LEU A 39 -17.78 -7.83 10.93
N ILE A 40 -16.52 -8.26 11.02
CA ILE A 40 -15.35 -7.45 10.65
C ILE A 40 -15.45 -7.00 9.19
N GLN A 41 -15.78 -7.90 8.25
CA GLN A 41 -15.92 -7.56 6.83
C GLN A 41 -16.97 -6.48 6.60
N ASN A 42 -18.14 -6.57 7.27
CA ASN A 42 -19.17 -5.54 7.18
C ASN A 42 -18.74 -4.18 7.76
N LEU A 43 -17.98 -4.20 8.87
CA LEU A 43 -17.44 -2.99 9.50
C LEU A 43 -16.32 -2.37 8.65
N TRP A 44 -15.51 -3.23 7.98
CA TRP A 44 -14.46 -2.83 7.07
C TRP A 44 -14.99 -2.01 5.90
N GLU A 45 -16.05 -2.47 5.25
CA GLU A 45 -16.70 -1.74 4.15
C GLU A 45 -17.23 -0.36 4.55
N LYS A 46 -17.44 -0.13 5.85
CA LYS A 46 -17.85 1.16 6.42
C LYS A 46 -16.69 1.98 6.98
N GLU A 47 -15.46 1.49 6.82
CA GLU A 47 -14.24 2.10 7.39
C GLU A 47 -14.29 2.28 8.92
N GLU A 48 -15.10 1.44 9.62
CA GLU A 48 -15.26 1.49 11.07
C GLU A 48 -14.07 0.80 11.78
N TYR A 49 -12.84 1.23 11.50
CA TYR A 49 -11.59 0.58 11.92
C TYR A 49 -11.46 0.42 13.45
N ASN A 50 -12.00 1.33 14.25
CA ASN A 50 -12.02 1.17 15.70
C ASN A 50 -12.82 -0.08 16.11
N LYS A 51 -14.00 -0.26 15.54
CA LYS A 51 -14.82 -1.45 15.82
C LYS A 51 -14.19 -2.75 15.29
N VAL A 52 -13.50 -2.67 14.14
CA VAL A 52 -12.72 -3.80 13.65
C VAL A 52 -11.70 -4.26 14.70
N ILE A 53 -10.95 -3.33 15.31
CA ILE A 53 -9.97 -3.62 16.36
C ILE A 53 -10.66 -4.20 17.59
N GLU A 54 -11.78 -3.62 18.02
CA GLU A 54 -12.59 -4.10 19.18
C GLU A 54 -13.10 -5.53 19.01
N ILE A 55 -13.36 -5.98 17.77
CA ILE A 55 -13.79 -7.34 17.48
C ILE A 55 -12.60 -8.29 17.25
N ALA A 56 -11.58 -7.84 16.51
CA ALA A 56 -10.44 -8.68 16.09
C ALA A 56 -9.49 -8.99 17.26
N LYS A 57 -9.18 -8.00 18.10
CA LYS A 57 -8.21 -8.16 19.18
C LYS A 57 -8.66 -9.17 20.24
N PRO A 58 -9.88 -9.11 20.82
CA PRO A 58 -10.34 -10.15 21.76
C PRO A 58 -10.52 -11.52 21.10
N ALA A 59 -10.77 -11.56 19.79
CA ALA A 59 -10.90 -12.82 19.05
C ALA A 59 -9.64 -13.69 19.12
N GLN A 60 -8.46 -13.07 19.22
CA GLN A 60 -7.17 -13.78 19.35
C GLN A 60 -7.06 -14.61 20.64
N GLU A 61 -7.79 -14.26 21.70
CA GLU A 61 -7.82 -15.04 22.94
C GLU A 61 -8.60 -16.35 22.77
N TYR A 62 -9.69 -16.29 22.00
CA TYR A 62 -10.55 -17.46 21.72
C TYR A 62 -10.03 -18.31 20.57
N ASN A 63 -9.37 -17.70 19.60
CA ASN A 63 -8.88 -18.32 18.37
C ASN A 63 -7.42 -17.90 18.09
N PRO A 64 -6.45 -18.27 18.95
CA PRO A 64 -5.09 -17.77 18.89
C PRO A 64 -4.32 -18.18 17.63
N THR A 65 -4.74 -19.24 16.97
CA THR A 65 -4.12 -19.73 15.71
C THR A 65 -4.81 -19.21 14.45
N GLU A 66 -5.88 -18.42 14.60
CA GLU A 66 -6.59 -17.82 13.45
C GLU A 66 -5.88 -16.53 13.03
N MET A 67 -5.06 -16.63 12.01
CA MET A 67 -4.23 -15.53 11.47
C MET A 67 -5.06 -14.31 11.07
N ALA A 68 -6.29 -14.52 10.57
CA ALA A 68 -7.15 -13.46 10.07
C ALA A 68 -7.42 -12.36 11.12
N PHE A 69 -7.49 -12.70 12.41
CA PHE A 69 -7.72 -11.70 13.45
C PHE A 69 -6.53 -10.78 13.69
N TYR A 70 -5.31 -11.28 13.55
CA TYR A 70 -4.09 -10.46 13.60
C TYR A 70 -3.98 -9.58 12.35
N TYR A 71 -4.37 -10.12 11.19
CA TYR A 71 -4.42 -9.35 9.95
C TYR A 71 -5.38 -8.17 10.07
N PHE A 72 -6.62 -8.38 10.48
CA PHE A 72 -7.61 -7.33 10.59
C PHE A 72 -7.24 -6.29 11.67
N GLU A 73 -6.71 -6.72 12.82
CA GLU A 73 -6.19 -5.79 13.85
C GLU A 73 -5.07 -4.93 13.26
N GLY A 74 -4.05 -5.56 12.68
CA GLY A 74 -2.89 -4.87 12.12
C GLY A 74 -3.26 -3.91 10.99
N PHE A 75 -4.09 -4.38 10.07
CA PHE A 75 -4.50 -3.56 8.93
C PHE A 75 -5.41 -2.39 9.36
N ALA A 76 -6.30 -2.57 10.33
CA ALA A 76 -7.10 -1.48 10.88
C ALA A 76 -6.22 -0.41 11.57
N HIS A 77 -5.17 -0.81 12.29
CA HIS A 77 -4.18 0.12 12.83
C HIS A 77 -3.41 0.84 11.71
N TYR A 78 -3.02 0.13 10.65
CA TYR A 78 -2.34 0.73 9.50
C TYR A 78 -3.20 1.78 8.81
N MET A 79 -4.49 1.50 8.56
CA MET A 79 -5.44 2.47 8.00
C MET A 79 -5.61 3.71 8.88
N LYS A 80 -5.45 3.57 10.19
CA LYS A 80 -5.44 4.68 11.17
C LYS A 80 -4.06 5.36 11.28
N LYS A 81 -3.06 4.95 10.51
CA LYS A 81 -1.68 5.43 10.57
C LYS A 81 -0.98 5.18 11.91
N ASP A 82 -1.44 4.19 12.66
CA ASP A 82 -0.79 3.69 13.86
C ASP A 82 0.16 2.53 13.49
N ASN A 83 1.28 2.89 12.87
CA ASN A 83 2.24 1.93 12.32
C ASN A 83 2.88 1.04 13.40
N ASP A 84 3.03 1.53 14.64
CA ASP A 84 3.60 0.75 15.73
C ASP A 84 2.64 -0.37 16.19
N ALA A 85 1.37 -0.05 16.37
CA ALA A 85 0.37 -1.04 16.73
C ALA A 85 0.13 -2.04 15.58
N ALA A 86 0.11 -1.55 14.33
CA ALA A 86 0.01 -2.39 13.14
C ALA A 86 1.14 -3.42 13.07
N LEU A 87 2.39 -2.96 13.17
CA LEU A 87 3.56 -3.83 13.13
C LEU A 87 3.58 -4.85 14.27
N LYS A 88 3.13 -4.45 15.46
CA LYS A 88 3.00 -5.36 16.62
C LYS A 88 1.98 -6.47 16.37
N ALA A 89 0.81 -6.13 15.80
CA ALA A 89 -0.21 -7.12 15.45
C ALA A 89 0.29 -8.05 14.33
N PHE A 90 0.89 -7.50 13.29
CA PHE A 90 1.45 -8.29 12.18
C PHE A 90 2.56 -9.24 12.64
N LYS A 91 3.51 -8.81 13.46
CA LYS A 91 4.56 -9.70 14.00
C LYS A 91 3.99 -10.89 14.78
N LYS A 92 2.88 -10.71 15.49
CA LYS A 92 2.19 -11.84 16.13
C LYS A 92 1.52 -12.74 15.09
N GLY A 93 0.82 -12.14 14.12
CA GLY A 93 0.09 -12.87 13.09
C GLY A 93 1.00 -13.74 12.21
N VAL A 94 2.20 -13.26 11.88
CA VAL A 94 3.21 -14.02 11.11
C VAL A 94 3.54 -15.35 11.78
N THR A 95 3.56 -15.43 13.12
CA THR A 95 3.81 -16.68 13.84
C THR A 95 2.68 -17.71 13.71
N GLN A 96 1.52 -17.31 13.20
CA GLN A 96 0.35 -18.17 12.98
C GLN A 96 0.20 -18.62 11.52
N ILE A 97 1.08 -18.20 10.63
CA ILE A 97 1.06 -18.60 9.22
C ILE A 97 1.36 -20.09 9.12
N LYS A 98 0.54 -20.80 8.35
CA LYS A 98 0.68 -22.23 8.06
C LYS A 98 0.82 -22.43 6.56
N PRO A 99 1.29 -23.62 6.09
CA PRO A 99 1.43 -23.90 4.67
C PRO A 99 0.13 -23.81 3.86
N ASP A 100 -1.01 -24.01 4.51
CA ASP A 100 -2.37 -23.91 3.96
C ASP A 100 -3.06 -22.58 4.21
N SER A 101 -2.34 -21.59 4.75
CA SER A 101 -2.86 -20.23 4.92
C SER A 101 -3.21 -19.59 3.56
N GLU A 102 -4.22 -18.70 3.55
CA GLU A 102 -4.69 -18.04 2.34
C GLU A 102 -3.58 -17.13 1.76
N PRO A 103 -3.10 -17.40 0.51
CA PRO A 103 -1.92 -16.74 -0.04
C PRO A 103 -2.05 -15.23 -0.20
N ASN A 104 -3.26 -14.72 -0.54
CA ASN A 104 -3.46 -13.28 -0.69
C ASN A 104 -3.28 -12.57 0.65
N MET A 105 -3.90 -13.10 1.71
CA MET A 105 -3.81 -12.51 3.04
C MET A 105 -2.38 -12.53 3.57
N VAL A 106 -1.64 -13.64 3.39
CA VAL A 106 -0.24 -13.73 3.81
C VAL A 106 0.64 -12.77 3.04
N SER A 107 0.45 -12.70 1.72
CA SER A 107 1.18 -11.74 0.88
C SER A 107 0.95 -10.30 1.33
N ASP A 108 -0.31 -9.93 1.61
CA ASP A 108 -0.66 -8.59 2.08
C ASP A 108 -0.09 -8.29 3.48
N PHE A 109 -0.06 -9.28 4.37
CA PHE A 109 0.64 -9.16 5.66
C PHE A 109 2.06 -8.67 5.49
N TYR A 110 2.83 -9.40 4.66
CA TYR A 110 4.24 -9.09 4.45
C TYR A 110 4.44 -7.79 3.65
N ALA A 111 3.56 -7.49 2.70
CA ALA A 111 3.64 -6.25 1.94
C ALA A 111 3.49 -5.02 2.85
N ILE A 112 2.46 -5.00 3.70
CA ILE A 112 2.22 -3.89 4.63
C ILE A 112 3.32 -3.80 5.68
N MET A 113 3.83 -4.94 6.18
CA MET A 113 5.01 -4.93 7.05
C MET A 113 6.22 -4.30 6.36
N GLY A 114 6.43 -4.61 5.08
CA GLY A 114 7.49 -4.01 4.27
C GLY A 114 7.35 -2.49 4.16
N ASP A 115 6.14 -2.00 3.87
CA ASP A 115 5.86 -0.56 3.83
C ASP A 115 6.17 0.13 5.17
N ILE A 116 5.65 -0.41 6.28
CA ILE A 116 5.85 0.16 7.62
C ILE A 116 7.34 0.14 8.02
N LEU A 117 8.03 -0.97 7.77
CA LEU A 117 9.46 -1.10 8.10
C LEU A 117 10.32 -0.12 7.31
N HIS A 118 9.98 0.08 6.02
CA HIS A 118 10.66 1.08 5.20
C HIS A 118 10.43 2.51 5.72
N GLU A 119 9.19 2.88 6.05
CA GLU A 119 8.88 4.18 6.65
C GLU A 119 9.63 4.44 7.97
N LYS A 120 9.92 3.37 8.73
CA LYS A 120 10.74 3.42 9.96
C LYS A 120 12.25 3.43 9.70
N GLY A 121 12.68 3.41 8.44
CA GLY A 121 14.10 3.36 8.05
C GLY A 121 14.76 1.98 8.22
N LEU A 122 14.00 0.95 8.55
CA LEU A 122 14.44 -0.43 8.72
C LEU A 122 14.48 -1.15 7.36
N ASN A 123 15.31 -0.65 6.44
CA ASN A 123 15.27 -1.05 5.03
C ASN A 123 15.59 -2.54 4.81
N LYS A 124 16.51 -3.11 5.60
CA LYS A 124 16.85 -4.54 5.48
C LYS A 124 15.64 -5.42 5.77
N GLU A 125 15.03 -5.19 6.92
CA GLU A 125 13.82 -5.92 7.36
C GLU A 125 12.64 -5.68 6.41
N ALA A 126 12.53 -4.48 5.84
CA ALA A 126 11.52 -4.16 4.85
C ALA A 126 11.65 -5.03 3.59
N PHE A 127 12.86 -5.16 3.05
CA PHE A 127 13.10 -6.00 1.87
C PHE A 127 12.94 -7.48 2.17
N GLU A 128 13.32 -7.96 3.36
CA GLU A 128 13.06 -9.34 3.80
C GLU A 128 11.54 -9.63 3.88
N ALA A 129 10.74 -8.65 4.34
CA ALA A 129 9.30 -8.77 4.35
C ALA A 129 8.73 -8.85 2.92
N TYR A 130 9.19 -8.00 1.99
CA TYR A 130 8.78 -8.08 0.59
C TYR A 130 9.19 -9.40 -0.08
N ASP A 131 10.40 -9.91 0.19
CA ASP A 131 10.82 -11.22 -0.32
C ASP A 131 9.88 -12.33 0.18
N SER A 132 9.46 -12.27 1.44
CA SER A 132 8.43 -13.17 1.98
C SER A 132 7.06 -13.00 1.31
N CYS A 133 6.65 -11.75 1.05
CA CYS A 133 5.42 -11.44 0.31
C CYS A 133 5.40 -12.16 -1.07
N PHE A 134 6.51 -12.08 -1.81
CA PHE A 134 6.60 -12.64 -3.16
C PHE A 134 6.74 -14.16 -3.18
N GLN A 135 7.18 -14.80 -2.09
CA GLN A 135 7.12 -16.26 -1.95
C GLN A 135 5.69 -16.78 -1.91
N TRP A 136 4.75 -16.01 -1.37
CA TRP A 136 3.33 -16.35 -1.32
C TRP A 136 2.59 -15.93 -2.59
N ARG A 137 2.90 -14.72 -3.10
CA ARG A 137 2.30 -14.20 -4.34
C ARG A 137 3.31 -13.37 -5.15
N ALA A 138 3.91 -14.01 -6.13
CA ALA A 138 4.85 -13.36 -7.05
C ALA A 138 4.18 -12.27 -7.93
N ASP A 139 2.85 -12.28 -8.03
CA ASP A 139 2.02 -11.37 -8.80
C ASP A 139 1.31 -10.30 -7.93
N ASN A 140 1.75 -10.09 -6.70
CA ASN A 140 1.30 -8.93 -5.93
C ASN A 140 1.96 -7.66 -6.49
N TYR A 141 1.39 -7.15 -7.60
CA TYR A 141 1.99 -6.04 -8.35
C TYR A 141 2.03 -4.72 -7.57
N ASN A 142 1.10 -4.48 -6.63
CA ASN A 142 1.16 -3.32 -5.75
C ASN A 142 2.39 -3.40 -4.83
N ALA A 143 2.59 -4.52 -4.17
CA ALA A 143 3.79 -4.75 -3.34
C ALA A 143 5.07 -4.68 -4.18
N LEU A 144 5.06 -5.24 -5.40
CA LEU A 144 6.20 -5.22 -6.29
C LEU A 144 6.56 -3.81 -6.75
N ASN A 145 5.56 -2.95 -6.98
CA ASN A 145 5.77 -1.55 -7.28
C ASN A 145 6.40 -0.80 -6.10
N ASN A 146 5.87 -0.97 -4.89
CA ASN A 146 6.43 -0.34 -3.69
C ASN A 146 7.87 -0.81 -3.44
N TYR A 147 8.10 -2.11 -3.55
CA TYR A 147 9.44 -2.69 -3.45
C TYR A 147 10.43 -2.07 -4.47
N ALA A 148 10.03 -1.96 -5.75
CA ALA A 148 10.85 -1.36 -6.79
C ALA A 148 11.14 0.12 -6.50
N TYR A 149 10.13 0.86 -6.08
CA TYR A 149 10.26 2.26 -5.69
C TYR A 149 11.25 2.42 -4.53
N TYR A 150 11.09 1.65 -3.45
CA TYR A 150 11.99 1.74 -2.29
C TYR A 150 13.41 1.28 -2.59
N LEU A 151 13.60 0.26 -3.45
CA LEU A 151 14.92 -0.09 -3.95
C LEU A 151 15.58 1.09 -4.68
N SER A 152 14.80 1.81 -5.50
CA SER A 152 15.30 2.96 -6.26
C SER A 152 15.78 4.09 -5.35
N LEU A 153 15.12 4.30 -4.20
CA LEU A 153 15.50 5.31 -3.21
C LEU A 153 16.84 5.00 -2.53
N THR A 154 17.23 3.75 -2.45
CA THR A 154 18.53 3.36 -1.87
C THR A 154 19.69 3.55 -2.84
N LEU A 155 19.43 3.74 -4.14
CA LEU A 155 20.39 3.85 -5.26
C LEU A 155 21.39 2.68 -5.35
N LYS A 156 21.16 1.59 -4.63
CA LYS A 156 22.10 0.47 -4.55
C LYS A 156 21.91 -0.57 -5.64
N ASP A 157 20.67 -0.73 -6.12
CA ASP A 157 20.33 -1.76 -7.12
C ASP A 157 19.21 -1.29 -8.06
N LEU A 158 19.55 -0.30 -8.89
CA LEU A 158 18.63 0.25 -9.88
C LEU A 158 18.24 -0.77 -10.97
N GLU A 159 19.11 -1.76 -11.26
CA GLU A 159 18.77 -2.83 -12.21
C GLU A 159 17.69 -3.76 -11.64
N LYS A 160 17.81 -4.12 -10.35
CA LYS A 160 16.80 -4.95 -9.68
C LYS A 160 15.47 -4.19 -9.57
N ALA A 161 15.53 -2.89 -9.24
CA ALA A 161 14.37 -2.02 -9.20
C ALA A 161 13.66 -1.94 -10.57
N GLU A 162 14.43 -1.75 -11.67
CA GLU A 162 13.88 -1.72 -13.02
C GLU A 162 13.21 -3.03 -13.40
N LYS A 163 13.87 -4.17 -13.16
CA LYS A 163 13.30 -5.50 -13.45
C LYS A 163 11.98 -5.76 -12.69
N ALA A 164 11.91 -5.31 -11.44
CA ALA A 164 10.69 -5.43 -10.64
C ALA A 164 9.57 -4.54 -11.18
N SER A 165 9.86 -3.25 -11.40
CA SER A 165 8.89 -2.28 -11.89
C SER A 165 8.45 -2.58 -13.34
N TYR A 166 9.33 -3.12 -14.20
CA TYR A 166 8.94 -3.55 -15.53
C TYR A 166 7.86 -4.64 -15.54
N LYS A 167 7.89 -5.56 -14.56
CA LYS A 167 6.83 -6.57 -14.40
C LYS A 167 5.48 -5.93 -14.10
N THR A 168 5.45 -4.86 -13.32
CA THR A 168 4.19 -4.18 -12.96
C THR A 168 3.57 -3.48 -14.17
N ILE A 169 4.36 -2.72 -14.96
CA ILE A 169 3.84 -2.07 -16.16
C ILE A 169 3.49 -3.06 -17.27
N LYS A 170 4.13 -4.23 -17.31
CA LYS A 170 3.74 -5.30 -18.24
C LYS A 170 2.40 -5.93 -17.87
N ALA A 171 2.08 -6.05 -16.58
CA ALA A 171 0.83 -6.59 -16.10
C ALA A 171 -0.32 -5.57 -16.25
N GLU A 172 -0.06 -4.30 -15.90
CA GLU A 172 -1.05 -3.23 -15.94
C GLU A 172 -0.49 -2.01 -16.70
N PRO A 173 -0.49 -2.03 -18.05
CA PRO A 173 0.20 -1.04 -18.88
C PRO A 173 -0.37 0.39 -18.78
N LYS A 174 -1.56 0.56 -18.21
CA LYS A 174 -2.23 1.86 -18.03
C LYS A 174 -2.29 2.31 -16.58
N ASN A 175 -1.69 1.57 -15.66
CA ASN A 175 -1.63 1.97 -14.26
C ASN A 175 -0.64 3.12 -14.10
N SER A 176 -1.16 4.33 -13.84
CA SER A 176 -0.36 5.55 -13.76
C SER A 176 0.70 5.50 -12.65
N THR A 177 0.39 4.86 -11.52
CA THR A 177 1.34 4.69 -10.40
C THR A 177 2.52 3.78 -10.79
N PHE A 178 2.25 2.71 -11.52
CA PHE A 178 3.31 1.80 -11.98
C PHE A 178 4.18 2.45 -13.06
N LEU A 179 3.56 3.20 -13.98
CA LEU A 179 4.26 3.96 -15.00
C LEU A 179 5.15 5.06 -14.38
N ASP A 180 4.66 5.78 -13.37
CA ASP A 180 5.44 6.79 -12.64
C ASP A 180 6.67 6.17 -11.97
N THR A 181 6.49 5.07 -11.24
CA THR A 181 7.60 4.36 -10.59
C THR A 181 8.65 3.90 -11.61
N TYR A 182 8.22 3.36 -12.75
CA TYR A 182 9.14 2.93 -13.80
C TYR A 182 9.89 4.12 -14.42
N ALA A 183 9.18 5.20 -14.73
CA ALA A 183 9.78 6.45 -15.23
C ALA A 183 10.81 7.01 -14.25
N TRP A 184 10.47 7.01 -12.94
CA TRP A 184 11.39 7.47 -11.90
C TRP A 184 12.67 6.63 -11.82
N ILE A 185 12.58 5.31 -11.92
CA ILE A 185 13.75 4.41 -11.94
C ILE A 185 14.63 4.70 -13.15
N LEU A 186 14.06 4.86 -14.34
CA LEU A 186 14.78 5.25 -15.56
C LEU A 186 15.48 6.62 -15.41
N PHE A 187 14.79 7.58 -14.79
CA PHE A 187 15.35 8.89 -14.46
C PHE A 187 16.60 8.76 -13.56
N LEU A 188 16.54 7.95 -12.51
CA LEU A 188 17.68 7.70 -11.63
C LEU A 188 18.85 7.00 -12.34
N GLN A 189 18.56 6.21 -13.36
CA GLN A 189 19.56 5.63 -14.27
C GLN A 189 20.08 6.63 -15.32
N LYS A 190 19.61 7.88 -15.30
CA LYS A 190 19.93 8.95 -16.28
C LYS A 190 19.43 8.67 -17.70
N ARG A 191 18.46 7.81 -17.87
CA ARG A 191 17.79 7.49 -19.14
C ARG A 191 16.58 8.43 -19.31
N TYR A 192 16.87 9.73 -19.44
CA TYR A 192 15.86 10.79 -19.30
C TYR A 192 14.80 10.78 -20.42
N GLU A 193 15.20 10.51 -21.66
CA GLU A 193 14.30 10.44 -22.80
C GLU A 193 13.34 9.25 -22.68
N GLU A 194 13.82 8.10 -22.22
CA GLU A 194 12.98 6.95 -21.95
C GLU A 194 12.05 7.21 -20.77
N ALA A 195 12.56 7.81 -19.68
CA ALA A 195 11.76 8.20 -18.53
C ALA A 195 10.60 9.11 -18.95
N GLN A 196 10.85 10.03 -19.90
CA GLN A 196 9.80 10.93 -20.39
C GLN A 196 8.68 10.18 -21.12
N ILE A 197 8.97 9.15 -21.90
CA ILE A 197 7.94 8.35 -22.58
C ILE A 197 6.95 7.77 -21.55
N TYR A 198 7.48 7.20 -20.45
CA TYR A 198 6.64 6.56 -19.42
C TYR A 198 5.92 7.56 -18.52
N ILE A 199 6.55 8.71 -18.19
CA ILE A 199 5.87 9.74 -17.42
C ILE A 199 4.76 10.41 -18.24
N ASP A 200 4.93 10.59 -19.53
CA ASP A 200 3.90 11.11 -20.43
C ASP A 200 2.67 10.17 -20.48
N GLU A 201 2.91 8.86 -20.56
CA GLU A 201 1.85 7.87 -20.53
C GLU A 201 1.20 7.79 -19.13
N ALA A 202 1.98 7.95 -18.06
CA ALA A 202 1.45 8.04 -16.70
C ALA A 202 0.51 9.25 -16.53
N ILE A 203 0.92 10.43 -17.00
CA ILE A 203 0.11 11.66 -16.97
C ILE A 203 -1.22 11.46 -17.72
N LYS A 204 -1.17 10.86 -18.89
CA LYS A 204 -2.34 10.60 -19.71
C LYS A 204 -3.36 9.67 -19.04
N ASN A 205 -2.89 8.71 -18.23
CA ASN A 205 -3.75 7.73 -17.55
C ASN A 205 -4.07 8.11 -16.08
N ALA A 206 -3.51 9.19 -15.54
CA ALA A 206 -3.77 9.61 -14.17
C ALA A 206 -5.12 10.34 -14.07
N PRO A 207 -6.11 9.80 -13.34
CA PRO A 207 -7.34 10.54 -13.05
C PRO A 207 -7.08 11.69 -12.08
N ASP A 208 -6.18 11.47 -11.09
CA ASP A 208 -5.75 12.44 -10.10
C ASP A 208 -4.23 12.29 -9.88
N SER A 209 -3.48 13.37 -9.99
CA SER A 209 -2.05 13.38 -9.73
C SER A 209 -1.76 13.79 -8.28
N ASN A 210 -0.79 13.11 -7.64
CA ASN A 210 -0.29 13.49 -6.33
C ASN A 210 0.99 14.34 -6.43
N ALA A 211 1.41 14.93 -5.28
CA ALA A 211 2.56 15.81 -5.25
C ALA A 211 3.87 15.13 -5.72
N THR A 212 4.09 13.86 -5.36
CA THR A 212 5.31 13.12 -5.74
C THR A 212 5.35 12.88 -7.23
N PHE A 213 4.24 12.42 -7.81
CA PHE A 213 4.10 12.21 -9.26
C PHE A 213 4.42 13.49 -10.06
N LEU A 214 3.82 14.62 -9.66
CA LEU A 214 4.07 15.91 -10.32
C LEU A 214 5.52 16.37 -10.15
N GLU A 215 6.15 16.08 -9.01
CA GLU A 215 7.58 16.39 -8.81
C GLU A 215 8.46 15.53 -9.72
N HIS A 216 8.19 14.22 -9.85
CA HIS A 216 8.90 13.33 -10.77
C HIS A 216 8.75 13.82 -12.23
N ALA A 217 7.53 14.17 -12.64
CA ALA A 217 7.30 14.73 -13.97
C ALA A 217 8.15 15.98 -14.19
N GLY A 218 8.14 16.94 -13.28
CA GLY A 218 8.97 18.15 -13.36
C GLY A 218 10.45 17.84 -13.46
N ASP A 219 10.96 16.90 -12.67
CA ASP A 219 12.37 16.51 -12.68
C ASP A 219 12.78 15.88 -14.03
N ILE A 220 11.93 15.01 -14.59
CA ILE A 220 12.16 14.39 -15.90
C ILE A 220 12.11 15.43 -17.03
N TYR A 221 11.09 16.29 -17.05
CA TYR A 221 10.96 17.34 -18.05
C TYR A 221 12.11 18.35 -18.02
N TYR A 222 12.66 18.65 -16.84
CA TYR A 222 13.85 19.47 -16.72
C TYR A 222 15.06 18.87 -17.44
N HIS A 223 15.32 17.56 -17.21
CA HIS A 223 16.49 16.89 -17.80
C HIS A 223 16.35 16.60 -19.30
N THR A 224 15.15 16.66 -19.84
CA THR A 224 14.89 16.60 -21.29
C THR A 224 14.82 18.00 -21.93
N GLY A 225 15.27 19.06 -21.22
CA GLY A 225 15.39 20.43 -21.73
C GLY A 225 14.09 21.22 -21.78
N LYS A 226 12.97 20.69 -21.28
CA LYS A 226 11.64 21.33 -21.31
C LYS A 226 11.37 22.10 -19.99
N VAL A 227 12.20 23.11 -19.73
CA VAL A 227 12.24 23.83 -18.43
C VAL A 227 10.91 24.46 -18.06
N ASP A 228 10.20 25.08 -19.02
CA ASP A 228 8.91 25.72 -18.74
C ASP A 228 7.86 24.68 -18.25
N LYS A 229 7.76 23.53 -18.89
CA LYS A 229 6.91 22.44 -18.43
C LYS A 229 7.34 21.89 -17.06
N ALA A 230 8.64 21.78 -16.81
CA ALA A 230 9.14 21.38 -15.51
C ALA A 230 8.67 22.33 -14.40
N LEU A 231 8.72 23.63 -14.66
CA LEU A 231 8.23 24.67 -13.73
C LEU A 231 6.73 24.54 -13.46
N GLU A 232 5.92 24.29 -14.49
CA GLU A 232 4.48 24.06 -14.33
C GLU A 232 4.22 22.89 -13.37
N PHE A 233 4.84 21.71 -13.61
CA PHE A 233 4.69 20.54 -12.77
C PHE A 233 5.18 20.76 -11.34
N TRP A 234 6.33 21.40 -11.15
CA TRP A 234 6.81 21.73 -9.80
C TRP A 234 5.88 22.70 -9.05
N GLN A 235 5.29 23.69 -9.74
CA GLN A 235 4.33 24.61 -9.15
C GLN A 235 3.03 23.88 -8.75
N GLU A 236 2.54 22.96 -9.58
CA GLU A 236 1.37 22.13 -9.24
C GLU A 236 1.66 21.20 -8.06
N SER A 237 2.82 20.55 -8.05
CA SER A 237 3.27 19.76 -6.92
C SER A 237 3.33 20.58 -5.63
N LEU A 238 3.83 21.83 -5.69
CA LEU A 238 3.93 22.70 -4.53
C LEU A 238 2.55 23.14 -3.99
N LYS A 239 1.51 23.22 -4.83
CA LYS A 239 0.14 23.49 -4.37
C LYS A 239 -0.37 22.35 -3.47
N LEU A 240 0.00 21.11 -3.77
CA LEU A 240 -0.38 19.92 -3.02
C LEU A 240 0.51 19.69 -1.78
N ASN A 241 1.80 20.05 -1.85
CA ASN A 241 2.77 19.92 -0.76
C ASN A 241 3.48 21.25 -0.49
N LYS A 242 2.79 22.14 0.21
CA LYS A 242 3.21 23.53 0.44
C LYS A 242 4.51 23.68 1.24
N ASP A 243 4.88 22.67 2.02
CA ASP A 243 6.03 22.73 2.94
C ASP A 243 7.29 22.02 2.40
N ASN A 244 7.37 21.78 1.08
CA ASN A 244 8.54 21.19 0.46
C ASN A 244 9.61 22.27 0.12
N PRO A 245 10.69 22.41 0.93
CA PRO A 245 11.70 23.45 0.72
C PRO A 245 12.56 23.21 -0.52
N THR A 246 12.77 21.94 -0.90
CA THR A 246 13.53 21.60 -2.09
C THR A 246 12.77 22.01 -3.34
N LEU A 247 11.48 21.78 -3.37
CA LEU A 247 10.60 22.13 -4.47
C LEU A 247 10.50 23.65 -4.65
N LYS A 248 10.40 24.41 -3.55
CA LYS A 248 10.47 25.89 -3.58
C LYS A 248 11.76 26.37 -4.25
N LYS A 249 12.90 25.80 -3.85
CA LYS A 249 14.20 26.15 -4.45
C LYS A 249 14.29 25.78 -5.93
N LYS A 250 13.75 24.61 -6.37
CA LYS A 250 13.70 24.22 -7.79
C LYS A 250 12.97 25.29 -8.62
N ILE A 251 11.84 25.78 -8.10
CA ILE A 251 11.01 26.81 -8.78
C ILE A 251 11.73 28.16 -8.81
N GLU A 252 12.24 28.64 -7.68
CA GLU A 252 12.94 29.91 -7.57
C GLU A 252 14.18 29.99 -8.46
N GLN A 253 14.97 28.92 -8.48
CA GLN A 253 16.22 28.87 -9.26
C GLN A 253 16.00 28.39 -10.69
N LYS A 254 14.78 27.97 -11.04
CA LYS A 254 14.46 27.32 -12.33
C LYS A 254 15.42 26.18 -12.66
N LYS A 255 15.80 25.40 -11.65
CA LYS A 255 16.83 24.36 -11.74
C LYS A 255 16.49 23.12 -10.93
N TYR A 256 16.81 21.96 -11.49
CA TYR A 256 16.77 20.70 -10.74
C TYR A 256 17.70 20.76 -9.52
N ILE A 257 17.19 20.32 -8.40
CA ILE A 257 17.93 20.15 -7.14
C ILE A 257 17.65 18.74 -6.65
N ALA A 258 18.69 17.90 -6.56
CA ALA A 258 18.55 16.54 -6.06
C ALA A 258 18.13 16.56 -4.58
N LYS A 259 17.19 15.69 -4.23
CA LYS A 259 16.76 15.51 -2.81
C LYS A 259 17.82 14.84 -1.95
N TRP A 260 18.77 14.16 -2.58
CA TRP A 260 19.71 13.25 -1.93
C TRP A 260 21.16 13.76 -2.12
N ARG A 261 21.74 14.23 -1.03
CA ARG A 261 23.18 14.34 -0.83
C ARG A 261 23.54 13.74 0.52
#